data_096bf277b1eaa4417b23b5e5b1776d6a
#
_entry.id   096bf277b1eaa4417b23b5e5b1776d6a
#
_cell.length_a   1.000
_cell.length_b   1.000
_cell.length_c   1.000
_cell.angle_alpha   90.00
_cell.angle_beta   90.00
_cell.angle_gamma   90.00
#
_symmetry.space_group_name_H-M   'P 1'
#
loop_
_entity.id
_entity.type
_entity.pdbx_description
1 polymer ?
#
loop_
_entity_poly.entity_id
_entity_poly.type
_entity_poly.pdbx_seq_one_letter_code
_entity_poly.pdbx_strand_id
1 'polypeptide(L)'
;MTLYSKKIIKERFSKYKNLSHIKKYPFFSIKNQFAGHLEMLVKIYLSQNLEIIGKKFVNLNKSLKHINLLPNITPGGIIVPKIETQLIYNSITSYCYKSLGNFAQNIEFVTPIAIRIKSGIVKDQSRPYQTSKLHTDAWVGMFLDGIFSIGVMGDFKNNGVQFFMPNLVSDDYFGKLLNYDEGIKKFRGIKKIGQLKKSYIHMFDNIILHKTMSK
;
A
#
# COMPACT_ATOMS: atom_id res chain seq x y z
N MET A 1 -16.81 27.68 -8.41
CA MET A 1 -15.47 27.91 -7.78
C MET A 1 -15.29 26.83 -6.71
N THR A 2 -14.25 26.01 -6.80
CA THR A 2 -14.03 24.92 -5.83
C THR A 2 -13.59 25.52 -4.50
N LEU A 3 -14.37 25.29 -3.43
CA LEU A 3 -14.01 25.72 -2.09
C LEU A 3 -13.05 24.70 -1.45
N TYR A 4 -11.96 25.21 -0.90
CA TYR A 4 -10.97 24.38 -0.18
C TYR A 4 -11.00 24.71 1.31
N SER A 5 -11.12 23.69 2.15
CA SER A 5 -11.23 23.87 3.59
C SER A 5 -10.46 22.83 4.39
N LYS A 6 -10.34 23.04 5.69
CA LYS A 6 -9.86 22.06 6.66
C LYS A 6 -10.99 21.23 7.28
N LYS A 7 -12.24 21.44 6.89
CA LYS A 7 -13.42 20.82 7.51
C LYS A 7 -13.32 19.29 7.49
N ILE A 8 -13.19 18.69 6.32
CA ILE A 8 -13.06 17.22 6.15
C ILE A 8 -11.89 16.67 6.96
N ILE A 9 -10.74 17.36 6.97
CA ILE A 9 -9.56 16.95 7.73
C ILE A 9 -9.87 16.93 9.23
N LYS A 10 -10.51 17.98 9.75
CA LYS A 10 -10.89 18.09 11.16
C LYS A 10 -11.90 17.03 11.56
N GLU A 11 -12.92 16.78 10.74
CA GLU A 11 -13.95 15.77 10.97
C GLU A 11 -13.33 14.37 11.06
N ARG A 12 -12.43 14.02 10.16
CA ARG A 12 -11.73 12.73 10.24
C ARG A 12 -10.87 12.62 11.49
N PHE A 13 -10.14 13.64 11.88
CA PHE A 13 -9.37 13.62 13.12
C PHE A 13 -10.25 13.49 14.36
N SER A 14 -11.41 14.12 14.36
CA SER A 14 -12.37 13.99 15.45
C SER A 14 -12.94 12.57 15.54
N LYS A 15 -13.33 11.97 14.41
CA LYS A 15 -13.87 10.60 14.34
C LYS A 15 -12.93 9.57 14.97
N TYR A 16 -11.61 9.69 14.74
CA TYR A 16 -10.61 8.73 15.21
C TYR A 16 -9.90 9.15 16.52
N LYS A 17 -10.29 10.28 17.12
CA LYS A 17 -9.70 10.80 18.36
C LYS A 17 -9.77 9.79 19.52
N ASN A 18 -10.82 8.99 19.56
CA ASN A 18 -11.09 8.02 20.62
C ASN A 18 -10.38 6.65 20.40
N LEU A 19 -9.71 6.44 19.28
CA LEU A 19 -8.86 5.28 19.10
C LEU A 19 -7.57 5.50 19.89
N SER A 20 -7.64 5.21 21.20
CA SER A 20 -6.58 5.44 22.20
C SER A 20 -5.21 4.85 21.80
N HIS A 21 -5.20 3.89 20.88
CA HIS A 21 -4.02 3.21 20.36
C HIS A 21 -3.34 3.97 19.22
N ILE A 22 -3.99 4.98 18.62
CA ILE A 22 -3.47 5.71 17.44
C ILE A 22 -3.02 7.11 17.85
N LYS A 23 -1.95 7.21 18.65
CA LYS A 23 -1.40 8.50 19.09
C LYS A 23 -0.89 9.41 17.95
N LYS A 24 -0.70 8.89 16.74
CA LYS A 24 -0.11 9.61 15.59
C LYS A 24 -0.98 9.51 14.32
N TYR A 25 -2.29 9.34 14.49
CA TYR A 25 -3.22 9.44 13.36
C TYR A 25 -3.02 10.79 12.61
N PRO A 26 -3.08 10.83 11.28
CA PRO A 26 -3.57 9.82 10.33
C PRO A 26 -2.47 8.94 9.71
N PHE A 27 -1.23 9.04 10.16
CA PHE A 27 -0.11 8.22 9.68
C PHE A 27 0.76 7.80 10.85
N PHE A 28 1.03 6.50 10.97
CA PHE A 28 1.93 5.96 11.99
C PHE A 28 2.61 4.68 11.51
N SER A 29 3.64 4.24 12.23
CA SER A 29 4.44 3.07 11.88
C SER A 29 4.65 2.20 13.10
N ILE A 30 4.48 0.91 12.92
CA ILE A 30 4.71 -0.13 13.93
C ILE A 30 5.93 -0.94 13.49
N LYS A 31 6.88 -1.18 14.40
CA LYS A 31 8.00 -2.07 14.13
C LYS A 31 7.46 -3.50 13.97
N ASN A 32 7.79 -4.13 12.84
CA ASN A 32 7.35 -5.47 12.53
C ASN A 32 8.37 -6.49 13.07
N GLN A 33 8.06 -7.12 14.17
CA GLN A 33 8.90 -8.17 14.77
C GLN A 33 8.98 -9.44 13.91
N PHE A 34 8.04 -9.67 13.00
CA PHE A 34 8.01 -10.81 12.08
C PHE A 34 8.55 -10.48 10.68
N ALA A 35 9.20 -9.33 10.49
CA ALA A 35 9.65 -8.88 9.16
C ALA A 35 10.53 -9.93 8.45
N GLY A 36 11.47 -10.56 9.14
CA GLY A 36 12.32 -11.60 8.57
C GLY A 36 11.54 -12.87 8.19
N HIS A 37 10.57 -13.25 9.02
CA HIS A 37 9.67 -14.38 8.74
C HIS A 37 8.83 -14.13 7.49
N LEU A 38 8.20 -12.95 7.41
CA LEU A 38 7.41 -12.57 6.26
C LEU A 38 8.25 -12.49 4.99
N GLU A 39 9.49 -11.99 5.07
CA GLU A 39 10.39 -11.97 3.91
C GLU A 39 10.70 -13.39 3.41
N MET A 40 10.92 -14.33 4.31
CA MET A 40 11.13 -15.75 3.97
C MET A 40 9.87 -16.35 3.32
N LEU A 41 8.70 -16.19 3.93
CA LEU A 41 7.43 -16.70 3.39
C LEU A 41 7.11 -16.13 2.00
N VAL A 42 7.37 -14.84 1.77
CA VAL A 42 7.17 -14.21 0.46
C VAL A 42 8.16 -14.77 -0.57
N LYS A 43 9.41 -15.06 -0.20
CA LYS A 43 10.35 -15.73 -1.11
C LYS A 43 9.87 -17.13 -1.49
N ILE A 44 9.35 -17.91 -0.55
CA ILE A 44 8.75 -19.23 -0.83
C ILE A 44 7.55 -19.07 -1.76
N TYR A 45 6.64 -18.12 -1.48
CA TYR A 45 5.49 -17.84 -2.32
C TYR A 45 5.90 -17.48 -3.76
N LEU A 46 6.93 -16.66 -3.93
CA LEU A 46 7.47 -16.31 -5.25
C LEU A 46 8.10 -17.51 -5.95
N SER A 47 8.82 -18.37 -5.20
CA SER A 47 9.40 -19.61 -5.74
C SER A 47 8.33 -20.53 -6.30
N GLN A 48 7.30 -20.83 -5.50
CA GLN A 48 6.19 -21.68 -5.93
C GLN A 48 5.44 -21.13 -7.16
N ASN A 49 5.17 -19.81 -7.19
CA ASN A 49 4.56 -19.19 -8.37
C ASN A 49 5.42 -19.31 -9.63
N LEU A 50 6.75 -19.19 -9.51
CA LEU A 50 7.66 -19.34 -10.65
C LEU A 50 7.78 -20.78 -11.11
N GLU A 51 7.74 -21.75 -10.19
CA GLU A 51 7.75 -23.18 -10.50
C GLU A 51 6.57 -23.59 -11.38
N ILE A 52 5.38 -22.98 -11.20
CA ILE A 52 4.21 -23.20 -12.06
C ILE A 52 4.50 -22.91 -13.54
N ILE A 53 5.41 -21.98 -13.83
CA ILE A 53 5.82 -21.63 -15.20
C ILE A 53 7.20 -22.21 -15.57
N GLY A 54 7.68 -23.21 -14.82
CA GLY A 54 8.97 -23.87 -15.08
C GLY A 54 10.18 -22.95 -14.85
N LYS A 55 10.08 -21.96 -13.98
CA LYS A 55 11.17 -21.01 -13.65
C LYS A 55 11.59 -21.14 -12.20
N LYS A 56 12.90 -20.92 -11.95
CA LYS A 56 13.47 -20.98 -10.60
C LYS A 56 13.62 -19.56 -10.03
N PHE A 57 13.23 -19.38 -8.77
CA PHE A 57 13.52 -18.16 -8.02
C PHE A 57 15.00 -18.14 -7.59
N VAL A 58 15.71 -17.07 -7.93
CA VAL A 58 17.11 -16.85 -7.51
C VAL A 58 17.18 -15.75 -6.47
N ASN A 59 16.76 -14.57 -6.84
CA ASN A 59 16.51 -13.42 -5.99
C ASN A 59 15.56 -12.47 -6.73
N LEU A 60 15.04 -11.47 -6.04
CA LEU A 60 14.00 -10.60 -6.61
C LEU A 60 14.47 -9.94 -7.93
N ASN A 61 15.66 -9.37 -7.96
CA ASN A 61 16.16 -8.65 -9.14
C ASN A 61 16.32 -9.57 -10.36
N LYS A 62 16.95 -10.73 -10.17
CA LYS A 62 17.17 -11.71 -11.27
C LYS A 62 15.88 -12.38 -11.72
N SER A 63 14.91 -12.55 -10.81
CA SER A 63 13.64 -13.23 -11.11
C SER A 63 12.57 -12.29 -11.63
N LEU A 64 12.74 -10.97 -11.55
CA LEU A 64 11.73 -9.97 -11.87
C LEU A 64 11.13 -10.11 -13.27
N LYS A 65 11.97 -10.39 -14.28
CA LYS A 65 11.51 -10.61 -15.65
C LYS A 65 10.55 -11.81 -15.77
N HIS A 66 10.77 -12.85 -14.99
CA HIS A 66 9.92 -14.05 -14.97
C HIS A 66 8.67 -13.82 -14.12
N ILE A 67 8.78 -13.09 -13.00
CA ILE A 67 7.62 -12.70 -12.19
C ILE A 67 6.62 -11.90 -13.01
N ASN A 68 7.08 -11.00 -13.87
CA ASN A 68 6.21 -10.22 -14.76
C ASN A 68 5.49 -11.06 -15.85
N LEU A 69 5.90 -12.31 -16.04
CA LEU A 69 5.26 -13.28 -16.96
C LEU A 69 4.28 -14.22 -16.26
N LEU A 70 4.13 -14.12 -14.93
CA LEU A 70 3.18 -14.96 -14.20
C LEU A 70 1.75 -14.71 -14.69
N PRO A 71 0.98 -15.78 -14.98
CA PRO A 71 -0.40 -15.64 -15.49
C PRO A 71 -1.36 -15.05 -14.44
N ASN A 72 -0.97 -15.09 -13.17
CA ASN A 72 -1.74 -14.58 -12.04
C ASN A 72 -1.21 -13.23 -11.49
N ILE A 73 -0.38 -12.51 -12.25
CA ILE A 73 0.03 -11.16 -11.90
C ILE A 73 -0.90 -10.12 -12.54
N THR A 74 -1.39 -9.19 -11.73
CA THR A 74 -2.17 -8.08 -12.24
C THR A 74 -1.29 -7.02 -12.92
N PRO A 75 -1.85 -6.14 -13.77
CA PRO A 75 -1.11 -5.00 -14.31
C PRO A 75 -0.51 -4.08 -13.24
N GLY A 76 -1.09 -4.06 -12.02
CA GLY A 76 -0.56 -3.32 -10.87
C GLY A 76 0.57 -4.03 -10.12
N GLY A 77 0.99 -5.22 -10.57
CA GLY A 77 2.05 -6.02 -9.96
C GLY A 77 1.60 -6.83 -8.74
N ILE A 78 0.31 -7.03 -8.53
CA ILE A 78 -0.21 -7.88 -7.47
C ILE A 78 -0.22 -9.33 -7.98
N ILE A 79 0.36 -10.25 -7.22
CA ILE A 79 0.29 -11.68 -7.51
C ILE A 79 -0.91 -12.25 -6.77
N VAL A 80 -1.91 -12.69 -7.54
CA VAL A 80 -3.12 -13.32 -7.00
C VAL A 80 -2.78 -14.76 -6.63
N PRO A 81 -3.12 -15.23 -5.40
CA PRO A 81 -2.84 -16.60 -5.00
C PRO A 81 -3.60 -17.60 -5.87
N LYS A 82 -2.93 -18.70 -6.22
CA LYS A 82 -3.51 -19.88 -6.85
C LYS A 82 -3.68 -20.99 -5.81
N ILE A 83 -4.44 -22.02 -6.17
CA ILE A 83 -4.68 -23.16 -5.27
C ILE A 83 -3.36 -23.79 -4.80
N GLU A 84 -2.36 -23.91 -5.68
CA GLU A 84 -1.05 -24.47 -5.39
C GLU A 84 -0.24 -23.62 -4.41
N THR A 85 -0.53 -22.33 -4.31
CA THR A 85 0.17 -21.39 -3.44
C THR A 85 -0.67 -20.91 -2.26
N GLN A 86 -1.87 -21.45 -2.08
CA GLN A 86 -2.84 -20.98 -1.08
C GLN A 86 -2.34 -21.17 0.35
N LEU A 87 -1.69 -22.27 0.66
CA LEU A 87 -1.19 -22.55 2.02
C LEU A 87 -0.13 -21.54 2.45
N ILE A 88 0.84 -21.26 1.59
CA ILE A 88 1.88 -20.27 1.90
C ILE A 88 1.30 -18.85 1.95
N TYR A 89 0.33 -18.54 1.09
CA TYR A 89 -0.38 -17.26 1.12
C TYR A 89 -1.15 -17.08 2.44
N ASN A 90 -1.85 -18.11 2.92
CA ASN A 90 -2.54 -18.08 4.21
C ASN A 90 -1.56 -17.88 5.38
N SER A 91 -0.39 -18.49 5.30
CA SER A 91 0.68 -18.27 6.29
C SER A 91 1.15 -16.82 6.29
N ILE A 92 1.38 -16.22 5.10
CA ILE A 92 1.73 -14.80 4.98
C ILE A 92 0.64 -13.93 5.60
N THR A 93 -0.63 -14.20 5.29
CA THR A 93 -1.78 -13.48 5.85
C THR A 93 -1.80 -13.55 7.38
N SER A 94 -1.63 -14.75 7.96
CA SER A 94 -1.57 -14.94 9.40
C SER A 94 -0.45 -14.13 10.07
N TYR A 95 0.75 -14.13 9.48
CA TYR A 95 1.87 -13.34 10.02
C TYR A 95 1.69 -11.84 9.82
N CYS A 96 1.00 -11.39 8.77
CA CYS A 96 0.62 -9.99 8.64
C CYS A 96 -0.30 -9.56 9.79
N TYR A 97 -1.31 -10.37 10.15
CA TYR A 97 -2.18 -10.10 11.30
C TYR A 97 -1.40 -10.10 12.62
N LYS A 98 -0.56 -11.10 12.87
CA LYS A 98 0.30 -11.15 14.06
C LYS A 98 1.21 -9.93 14.18
N SER A 99 1.67 -9.41 13.05
CA SER A 99 2.53 -8.22 12.99
C SER A 99 1.84 -6.94 13.48
N LEU A 100 0.51 -6.91 13.45
CA LEU A 100 -0.28 -5.77 13.95
C LEU A 100 -0.49 -5.82 15.46
N GLY A 101 -0.23 -6.98 16.11
CA GLY A 101 -0.31 -7.14 17.55
C GLY A 101 -1.67 -6.75 18.12
N ASN A 102 -1.67 -6.05 19.26
CA ASN A 102 -2.89 -5.59 19.92
C ASN A 102 -3.74 -4.65 19.06
N PHE A 103 -3.15 -4.03 18.02
CA PHE A 103 -3.89 -3.20 17.10
C PHE A 103 -4.94 -4.01 16.30
N ALA A 104 -4.64 -5.29 16.03
CA ALA A 104 -5.53 -6.17 15.30
C ALA A 104 -6.80 -6.58 16.08
N GLN A 105 -6.79 -6.49 17.41
CA GLN A 105 -7.89 -6.96 18.25
C GLN A 105 -9.18 -6.14 18.11
N ASN A 106 -9.07 -4.89 17.64
CA ASN A 106 -10.18 -3.95 17.56
C ASN A 106 -10.47 -3.49 16.13
N ILE A 107 -9.97 -4.18 15.13
CA ILE A 107 -10.11 -3.79 13.73
C ILE A 107 -10.57 -4.97 12.90
N GLU A 108 -11.65 -4.79 12.15
CA GLU A 108 -12.02 -5.71 11.09
C GLU A 108 -11.05 -5.54 9.92
N PHE A 109 -10.47 -6.65 9.49
CA PHE A 109 -9.54 -6.65 8.36
C PHE A 109 -10.26 -7.05 7.10
N VAL A 110 -10.01 -6.27 6.04
CA VAL A 110 -10.40 -6.65 4.70
C VAL A 110 -9.30 -7.49 4.09
N THR A 111 -9.63 -8.72 3.77
CA THR A 111 -8.79 -9.61 2.96
C THR A 111 -9.27 -9.58 1.51
N PRO A 112 -8.42 -9.93 0.55
CA PRO A 112 -7.09 -10.52 0.65
C PRO A 112 -5.96 -9.49 0.86
N ILE A 113 -4.87 -9.93 1.50
CA ILE A 113 -3.65 -9.15 1.59
C ILE A 113 -2.98 -9.14 0.20
N ALA A 114 -2.68 -7.95 -0.31
CA ALA A 114 -2.04 -7.81 -1.61
C ALA A 114 -0.51 -7.97 -1.51
N ILE A 115 0.04 -9.03 -2.10
CA ILE A 115 1.49 -9.18 -2.31
C ILE A 115 1.83 -8.51 -3.63
N ARG A 116 2.43 -7.32 -3.55
CA ARG A 116 2.73 -6.49 -4.72
C ARG A 116 4.22 -6.41 -4.99
N ILE A 117 4.61 -6.72 -6.22
CA ILE A 117 5.98 -6.56 -6.69
C ILE A 117 6.14 -5.20 -7.36
N LYS A 118 7.16 -4.45 -6.93
CA LYS A 118 7.53 -3.16 -7.52
C LYS A 118 8.97 -3.21 -8.01
N SER A 119 9.16 -3.02 -9.31
CA SER A 119 10.49 -3.01 -9.94
C SER A 119 11.23 -1.67 -9.81
N GLY A 120 10.52 -0.62 -9.41
CA GLY A 120 11.06 0.76 -9.47
C GLY A 120 11.15 1.34 -10.87
N ILE A 121 10.87 0.56 -11.92
CA ILE A 121 10.87 1.03 -13.30
C ILE A 121 9.44 1.33 -13.70
N VAL A 122 9.15 2.58 -14.01
CA VAL A 122 7.86 3.00 -14.57
C VAL A 122 7.91 2.79 -16.07
N LYS A 123 7.35 1.67 -16.55
CA LYS A 123 7.34 1.32 -17.98
C LYS A 123 6.26 2.06 -18.78
N ASP A 124 5.18 2.47 -18.14
CA ASP A 124 4.04 3.09 -18.81
C ASP A 124 3.52 4.26 -18.00
N GLN A 125 3.73 5.46 -18.53
CA GLN A 125 3.26 6.71 -17.92
C GLN A 125 1.83 7.08 -18.34
N SER A 126 1.25 6.34 -19.29
CA SER A 126 -0.09 6.62 -19.82
C SER A 126 -1.24 6.08 -18.96
N ARG A 127 -0.94 5.24 -17.95
CA ARG A 127 -1.99 4.65 -17.10
C ARG A 127 -2.73 5.69 -16.27
N PRO A 128 -4.07 5.71 -16.31
CA PRO A 128 -4.87 6.67 -15.54
C PRO A 128 -4.59 6.62 -14.03
N TYR A 129 -4.37 5.44 -13.49
CA TYR A 129 -4.11 5.17 -12.06
C TYR A 129 -2.65 4.79 -11.79
N GLN A 130 -1.72 5.59 -12.31
CA GLN A 130 -0.30 5.34 -12.12
C GLN A 130 0.14 5.72 -10.71
N THR A 131 0.62 4.75 -9.92
CA THR A 131 1.00 4.96 -8.51
C THR A 131 2.25 5.81 -8.29
N SER A 132 2.98 6.20 -9.35
CA SER A 132 4.03 7.24 -9.27
C SER A 132 3.46 8.65 -9.20
N LYS A 133 2.20 8.85 -9.61
CA LYS A 133 1.47 10.11 -9.42
C LYS A 133 0.98 10.19 -7.99
N LEU A 134 0.86 11.40 -7.48
CA LEU A 134 0.32 11.66 -6.14
C LEU A 134 -1.17 11.34 -6.11
N HIS A 135 -1.59 10.43 -5.22
CA HIS A 135 -2.97 9.96 -5.14
C HIS A 135 -3.36 9.53 -3.73
N THR A 136 -4.65 9.34 -3.52
CA THR A 136 -5.20 8.55 -2.43
C THR A 136 -5.98 7.36 -3.00
N ASP A 137 -6.04 6.25 -2.26
CA ASP A 137 -6.77 5.06 -2.68
C ASP A 137 -8.30 5.29 -2.73
N ALA A 138 -8.81 6.32 -2.06
CA ALA A 138 -10.21 6.75 -2.18
C ALA A 138 -10.60 7.07 -3.64
N TRP A 139 -9.69 7.63 -4.41
CA TRP A 139 -9.95 8.03 -5.80
C TRP A 139 -10.19 6.87 -6.77
N VAL A 140 -9.83 5.66 -6.39
CA VAL A 140 -10.14 4.42 -7.15
C VAL A 140 -11.28 3.62 -6.51
N GLY A 141 -11.99 4.20 -5.56
CA GLY A 141 -13.16 3.60 -4.93
C GLY A 141 -12.86 2.66 -3.77
N MET A 142 -11.68 2.77 -3.15
CA MET A 142 -11.37 2.03 -1.93
C MET A 142 -12.15 2.58 -0.73
N PHE A 143 -12.31 1.76 0.30
CA PHE A 143 -13.11 2.10 1.49
C PHE A 143 -12.69 3.43 2.12
N LEU A 144 -13.67 4.31 2.32
CA LEU A 144 -13.42 5.64 2.90
C LEU A 144 -13.04 5.55 4.38
N ASP A 145 -13.65 4.64 5.12
CA ASP A 145 -13.48 4.49 6.56
C ASP A 145 -12.39 3.47 6.95
N GLY A 146 -11.55 3.09 6.01
CA GLY A 146 -10.46 2.16 6.22
C GLY A 146 -9.15 2.82 6.64
N ILE A 147 -8.40 2.12 7.48
CA ILE A 147 -6.96 2.37 7.70
C ILE A 147 -6.18 1.38 6.85
N PHE A 148 -5.35 1.90 5.96
CA PHE A 148 -4.53 1.08 5.09
C PHE A 148 -3.21 0.74 5.75
N SER A 149 -2.67 -0.44 5.44
CA SER A 149 -1.37 -0.85 5.93
C SER A 149 -0.46 -1.29 4.78
N ILE A 150 0.80 -0.90 4.86
CA ILE A 150 1.85 -1.33 3.92
C ILE A 150 3.06 -1.79 4.72
N GLY A 151 3.46 -3.05 4.51
CA GLY A 151 4.76 -3.58 4.92
C GLY A 151 5.71 -3.65 3.74
N VAL A 152 7.01 -3.44 3.98
CA VAL A 152 8.04 -3.49 2.95
C VAL A 152 9.01 -4.63 3.21
N MET A 153 9.31 -5.38 2.15
CA MET A 153 10.28 -6.45 2.13
C MET A 153 11.31 -6.23 1.03
N GLY A 154 12.52 -6.71 1.23
CA GLY A 154 13.60 -6.57 0.28
C GLY A 154 14.32 -5.21 0.33
N ASP A 155 15.09 -4.92 -0.72
CA ASP A 155 15.80 -3.65 -0.87
C ASP A 155 14.91 -2.62 -1.56
N PHE A 156 14.72 -1.46 -0.90
CA PHE A 156 13.82 -0.40 -1.38
C PHE A 156 14.48 0.99 -1.37
N LYS A 157 15.80 1.07 -1.27
CA LYS A 157 16.51 2.37 -1.14
C LYS A 157 16.02 3.46 -2.10
N ASN A 158 15.49 3.07 -3.27
CA ASN A 158 14.99 3.99 -4.29
C ASN A 158 13.55 3.67 -4.75
N ASN A 159 12.87 2.71 -4.13
CA ASN A 159 11.60 2.14 -4.61
C ASN A 159 10.50 2.19 -3.55
N GLY A 160 10.57 3.14 -2.64
CA GLY A 160 9.63 3.28 -1.54
C GLY A 160 8.35 4.03 -1.93
N VAL A 161 7.46 4.16 -0.95
CA VAL A 161 6.28 5.04 -1.02
C VAL A 161 6.51 6.23 -0.10
N GLN A 162 6.20 7.40 -0.58
CA GLN A 162 6.18 8.65 0.20
C GLN A 162 4.74 9.02 0.52
N PHE A 163 4.54 9.53 1.73
CA PHE A 163 3.23 9.92 2.27
C PHE A 163 3.18 11.42 2.54
N PHE A 164 2.06 12.02 2.18
CA PHE A 164 1.86 13.46 2.26
C PHE A 164 0.48 13.77 2.86
N MET A 165 0.45 14.74 3.77
CA MET A 165 -0.78 15.30 4.30
C MET A 165 -1.18 16.52 3.47
N PRO A 166 -2.40 16.58 2.91
CA PRO A 166 -2.91 17.80 2.30
C PRO A 166 -3.19 18.86 3.38
N ASN A 167 -2.92 20.14 3.06
CA ASN A 167 -3.21 21.23 3.99
C ASN A 167 -4.70 21.63 3.95
N LEU A 168 -5.27 21.64 2.75
CA LEU A 168 -6.69 21.93 2.48
C LEU A 168 -7.20 20.95 1.45
N VAL A 169 -8.46 20.57 1.55
CA VAL A 169 -9.13 19.67 0.58
C VAL A 169 -10.47 20.26 0.14
N SER A 170 -10.93 19.88 -1.06
CA SER A 170 -12.27 20.21 -1.54
C SER A 170 -13.32 19.28 -0.92
N ASP A 171 -14.59 19.68 -0.95
CA ASP A 171 -15.68 18.89 -0.38
C ASP A 171 -15.83 17.52 -1.10
N ASP A 172 -15.44 17.44 -2.36
CA ASP A 172 -15.45 16.21 -3.15
C ASP A 172 -14.09 15.46 -3.15
N TYR A 173 -13.22 15.73 -2.18
CA TYR A 173 -11.88 15.16 -2.09
C TYR A 173 -11.86 13.63 -2.20
N PHE A 174 -12.81 12.95 -1.62
CA PHE A 174 -12.94 11.49 -1.65
C PHE A 174 -13.74 10.96 -2.86
N GLY A 175 -14.19 11.84 -3.75
CA GLY A 175 -14.90 11.41 -4.95
C GLY A 175 -14.05 10.57 -5.87
N LYS A 176 -14.64 9.50 -6.44
CA LYS A 176 -13.98 8.64 -7.42
C LYS A 176 -13.56 9.45 -8.64
N LEU A 177 -12.37 9.17 -9.18
CA LEU A 177 -11.80 9.83 -10.34
C LEU A 177 -11.64 8.87 -11.52
N LEU A 178 -11.59 9.43 -12.72
CA LEU A 178 -11.24 8.68 -13.93
C LEU A 178 -9.72 8.48 -14.06
N ASN A 179 -8.95 9.42 -13.52
CA ASN A 179 -7.49 9.32 -13.46
C ASN A 179 -6.93 10.15 -12.30
N TYR A 180 -5.68 9.92 -11.92
CA TYR A 180 -5.05 10.64 -10.79
C TYR A 180 -4.69 12.10 -11.09
N ASP A 181 -4.59 12.51 -12.35
CA ASP A 181 -4.29 13.90 -12.71
C ASP A 181 -5.43 14.86 -12.32
N GLU A 182 -6.67 14.37 -12.33
CA GLU A 182 -7.82 15.13 -11.85
C GLU A 182 -7.74 15.43 -10.34
N GLY A 183 -7.08 14.56 -9.60
CA GLY A 183 -6.94 14.68 -8.14
C GLY A 183 -6.13 15.89 -7.69
N ILE A 184 -5.23 16.40 -8.52
CA ILE A 184 -4.44 17.61 -8.22
C ILE A 184 -5.34 18.82 -7.93
N LYS A 185 -6.53 18.86 -8.52
CA LYS A 185 -7.53 19.91 -8.32
C LYS A 185 -8.33 19.76 -7.03
N LYS A 186 -8.15 18.66 -6.26
CA LYS A 186 -8.94 18.37 -5.07
C LYS A 186 -8.28 18.77 -3.75
N PHE A 187 -7.04 19.26 -3.78
CA PHE A 187 -6.33 19.70 -2.59
C PHE A 187 -5.43 20.91 -2.87
N ARG A 188 -5.02 21.58 -1.79
CA ARG A 188 -4.06 22.68 -1.85
C ARG A 188 -3.01 22.51 -0.75
N GLY A 189 -1.74 22.67 -1.16
CA GLY A 189 -0.58 22.50 -0.28
C GLY A 189 -0.46 21.06 0.25
N ILE A 190 0.75 20.58 0.34
CA ILE A 190 1.07 19.27 0.90
C ILE A 190 2.27 19.36 1.83
N LYS A 191 2.26 18.52 2.86
CA LYS A 191 3.39 18.33 3.77
C LYS A 191 3.79 16.86 3.75
N LYS A 192 5.06 16.56 3.46
CA LYS A 192 5.59 15.20 3.60
C LYS A 192 5.55 14.79 5.07
N ILE A 193 4.93 13.64 5.37
CA ILE A 193 4.75 13.13 6.74
C ILE A 193 5.49 11.82 6.98
N GLY A 194 5.88 11.11 5.93
CA GLY A 194 6.59 9.85 6.07
C GLY A 194 7.03 9.24 4.76
N GLN A 195 7.74 8.14 4.92
CA GLN A 195 8.13 7.23 3.84
C GLN A 195 8.25 5.83 4.39
N LEU A 196 8.20 4.82 3.53
CA LEU A 196 8.38 3.44 3.94
C LEU A 196 9.75 3.21 4.59
N LYS A 197 9.78 2.36 5.61
CA LYS A 197 10.99 1.89 6.29
C LYS A 197 10.98 0.38 6.32
N LYS A 198 12.14 -0.23 6.10
CA LYS A 198 12.32 -1.69 6.22
C LYS A 198 11.96 -2.13 7.65
N SER A 199 11.35 -3.30 7.77
CA SER A 199 10.93 -3.88 9.04
C SER A 199 9.87 -3.08 9.82
N TYR A 200 9.12 -2.21 9.14
CA TYR A 200 7.96 -1.52 9.70
C TYR A 200 6.71 -1.81 8.88
N ILE A 201 5.57 -1.79 9.57
CA ILE A 201 4.26 -1.67 8.95
C ILE A 201 3.84 -0.21 9.10
N HIS A 202 3.49 0.41 7.99
CA HIS A 202 3.02 1.79 7.92
C HIS A 202 1.51 1.77 7.76
N MET A 203 0.82 2.46 8.64
CA MET A 203 -0.64 2.56 8.66
C MET A 203 -1.04 4.00 8.38
N PHE A 204 -2.03 4.17 7.53
CA PHE A 204 -2.46 5.49 7.09
C PHE A 204 -3.94 5.52 6.71
N ASP A 205 -4.53 6.68 6.89
CA ASP A 205 -5.90 6.97 6.49
C ASP A 205 -5.99 7.36 5.01
N ASN A 206 -7.16 7.19 4.40
CA ASN A 206 -7.44 7.57 3.02
C ASN A 206 -7.34 9.09 2.73
N ILE A 207 -7.26 9.93 3.76
CA ILE A 207 -6.94 11.35 3.56
C ILE A 207 -5.48 11.57 3.14
N ILE A 208 -4.64 10.58 3.38
CA ILE A 208 -3.21 10.65 3.09
C ILE A 208 -2.95 10.43 1.61
N LEU A 209 -2.36 11.42 0.99
CA LEU A 209 -1.81 11.32 -0.35
C LEU A 209 -0.51 10.52 -0.32
N HIS A 210 -0.32 9.67 -1.30
CA HIS A 210 0.93 8.93 -1.42
C HIS A 210 1.32 8.73 -2.88
N LYS A 211 2.60 8.46 -3.10
CA LYS A 211 3.14 8.11 -4.41
C LYS A 211 4.28 7.12 -4.29
N THR A 212 4.38 6.21 -5.25
CA THR A 212 5.57 5.36 -5.41
C THR A 212 6.72 6.20 -5.93
N MET A 213 7.89 6.09 -5.28
CA MET A 213 9.12 6.64 -5.83
C MET A 213 9.55 5.77 -7.03
N SER A 214 9.84 6.40 -8.14
CA SER A 214 10.53 5.80 -9.29
C SER A 214 11.93 6.38 -9.39
N LYS A 215 12.87 5.55 -9.82
CA LYS A 215 14.17 6.04 -10.28
C LYS A 215 14.01 6.81 -11.57
#